data_7d4555dfd3b9690cf1b891549706a932
#
_entry.id   7d4555dfd3b9690cf1b891549706a932
#
_cell.length_a   1.000
_cell.length_b   1.000
_cell.length_c   1.000
_cell.angle_alpha   90.00
_cell.angle_beta   90.00
_cell.angle_gamma   90.00
#
_symmetry.space_group_name_H-M   'P 1'
#
loop_
_entity.id
_entity.type
_entity.pdbx_description
1 polymer ?
#
loop_
_entity_poly.entity_id
_entity_poly.type
_entity_poly.pdbx_seq_one_letter_code
_entity_poly.pdbx_strand_id
1 'polypeptide(L)'
;MNKKPASYKQGDPRWGRKPYRVPGETSTIGSAGCGPTCAAMVIATLKDKRVTPETTCAWSVAHGYKALKQGTYYSYFRPQMAAYGIECRQLLGSRIINQPSHPIHEQVREYLRQGYWVVALMGPGTWTTGGHFVLVWDWDNKVRILDPASSAEKRLNGDPAAFRREVRCYWLVDARDYNNEEDDMNIDKMTDAELVKLAERMQAALAKQPVSARLSPELEEAKARGITDGTRPNAFCTRAQAAVMTLRAAKT
;
A
#
# COMPACT_ATOMS: atom_id res chain seq x y z
N MET A 1 -8.52 2.76 -1.52
CA MET A 1 -7.60 3.26 -0.45
C MET A 1 -6.36 2.39 -0.47
N ASN A 2 -5.17 2.99 -0.48
CA ASN A 2 -3.93 2.23 -0.44
C ASN A 2 -3.76 1.48 0.88
N LYS A 3 -3.05 0.36 0.84
CA LYS A 3 -2.65 -0.38 2.05
C LYS A 3 -1.62 0.43 2.83
N LYS A 4 -1.79 0.47 4.15
CA LYS A 4 -0.88 1.22 5.04
C LYS A 4 0.47 0.51 5.14
N PRO A 5 1.61 1.19 4.87
CA PRO A 5 2.93 0.59 5.02
C PRO A 5 3.30 0.25 6.48
N ALA A 6 4.36 -0.52 6.66
CA ALA A 6 5.03 -0.68 7.95
C ALA A 6 5.38 0.70 8.54
N SER A 7 5.21 0.87 9.85
CA SER A 7 5.43 2.15 10.51
C SER A 7 6.62 2.08 11.46
N TYR A 8 7.62 2.92 11.22
CA TYR A 8 8.79 3.08 12.08
C TYR A 8 8.88 4.50 12.62
N LYS A 9 9.42 4.62 13.84
CA LYS A 9 9.78 5.90 14.45
C LYS A 9 11.30 6.01 14.50
N GLN A 10 11.83 7.14 14.03
CA GLN A 10 13.28 7.39 14.09
C GLN A 10 13.83 7.41 15.52
N GLY A 11 13.00 7.83 16.50
CA GLY A 11 13.35 7.85 17.92
C GLY A 11 13.12 6.54 18.67
N ASP A 12 12.74 5.44 18.01
CA ASP A 12 12.52 4.14 18.66
C ASP A 12 13.77 3.72 19.47
N PRO A 13 13.62 3.25 20.72
CA PRO A 13 14.74 2.86 21.57
C PRO A 13 15.71 1.85 20.95
N ARG A 14 15.24 1.03 20.03
CA ARG A 14 16.07 0.00 19.33
C ARG A 14 17.18 0.61 18.49
N TRP A 15 16.98 1.79 17.93
CA TRP A 15 17.94 2.45 17.03
C TRP A 15 18.08 3.96 17.23
N GLY A 16 17.14 4.64 17.87
CA GLY A 16 17.09 6.11 17.93
C GLY A 16 18.34 6.77 18.50
N ARG A 17 19.06 6.09 19.40
CA ARG A 17 20.34 6.57 19.97
C ARG A 17 21.57 6.21 19.13
N LYS A 18 21.42 5.32 18.11
CA LYS A 18 22.54 4.90 17.27
C LYS A 18 23.04 6.04 16.39
N PRO A 19 24.33 6.06 16.04
CA PRO A 19 24.90 7.12 15.22
C PRO A 19 24.26 7.19 13.83
N TYR A 20 23.91 8.39 13.40
CA TYR A 20 23.63 8.73 12.01
C TYR A 20 24.35 10.02 11.68
N ARG A 21 25.64 9.93 11.42
CA ARG A 21 26.55 11.06 11.38
C ARG A 21 27.74 10.83 10.45
N VAL A 22 28.35 11.94 10.00
CA VAL A 22 29.67 11.99 9.37
C VAL A 22 30.68 12.63 10.34
N PRO A 23 32.00 12.56 10.08
CA PRO A 23 32.99 13.23 10.92
C PRO A 23 32.65 14.71 11.15
N GLY A 24 32.83 15.20 12.40
CA GLY A 24 32.55 16.58 12.78
C GLY A 24 31.13 16.87 13.30
N GLU A 25 30.33 15.82 13.56
CA GLU A 25 29.02 15.95 14.19
C GLU A 25 28.68 14.79 15.14
N THR A 26 27.57 14.92 15.89
CA THR A 26 27.13 13.94 16.90
C THR A 26 25.71 13.43 16.66
N SER A 27 25.15 13.64 15.46
CA SER A 27 23.75 13.28 15.13
C SER A 27 23.50 11.77 15.28
N THR A 28 22.27 11.46 15.68
CA THR A 28 21.76 10.11 15.82
C THR A 28 20.60 9.86 14.85
N ILE A 29 20.17 8.61 14.73
CA ILE A 29 18.97 8.26 13.94
C ILE A 29 17.77 9.04 14.44
N GLY A 30 17.59 9.13 15.76
CA GLY A 30 16.50 9.90 16.38
C GLY A 30 16.51 11.38 16.06
N SER A 31 17.68 11.98 15.86
CA SER A 31 17.77 13.43 15.60
C SER A 31 17.77 13.82 14.12
N ALA A 32 18.25 12.94 13.23
CA ALA A 32 18.48 13.30 11.83
C ALA A 32 18.03 12.23 10.81
N GLY A 33 17.46 11.10 11.25
CA GLY A 33 17.19 9.93 10.44
C GLY A 33 15.81 9.88 9.75
N CYS A 34 15.08 10.99 9.63
CA CYS A 34 13.72 10.98 9.06
C CYS A 34 13.68 10.42 7.63
N GLY A 35 14.59 10.81 6.76
CA GLY A 35 14.67 10.31 5.38
C GLY A 35 14.88 8.80 5.31
N PRO A 36 15.97 8.26 5.89
CA PRO A 36 16.19 6.82 5.95
C PRO A 36 15.07 6.04 6.64
N THR A 37 14.42 6.62 7.66
CA THR A 37 13.26 5.97 8.30
C THR A 37 12.08 5.85 7.32
N CYS A 38 11.81 6.87 6.48
CA CYS A 38 10.82 6.75 5.41
C CYS A 38 11.21 5.65 4.41
N ALA A 39 12.48 5.58 4.02
CA ALA A 39 12.97 4.53 3.13
C ALA A 39 12.82 3.13 3.75
N ALA A 40 13.15 2.98 5.04
CA ALA A 40 12.98 1.71 5.76
C ALA A 40 11.50 1.26 5.79
N MET A 41 10.55 2.17 6.00
CA MET A 41 9.12 1.84 5.96
C MET A 41 8.69 1.29 4.59
N VAL A 42 9.15 1.92 3.51
CA VAL A 42 8.89 1.47 2.14
C VAL A 42 9.53 0.10 1.89
N ILE A 43 10.83 -0.04 2.12
CA ILE A 43 11.59 -1.26 1.81
C ILE A 43 11.09 -2.44 2.65
N ALA A 44 10.83 -2.21 3.95
CA ALA A 44 10.32 -3.24 4.84
C ALA A 44 8.94 -3.77 4.41
N THR A 45 8.13 -2.93 3.77
CA THR A 45 6.81 -3.33 3.28
C THR A 45 6.89 -4.05 1.95
N LEU A 46 7.66 -3.49 1.00
CA LEU A 46 7.61 -3.96 -0.40
C LEU A 46 8.57 -5.11 -0.69
N LYS A 47 9.68 -5.24 0.06
CA LYS A 47 10.77 -6.16 -0.32
C LYS A 47 11.30 -7.02 0.83
N ASP A 48 11.72 -6.43 1.94
CA ASP A 48 12.38 -7.17 3.02
C ASP A 48 12.01 -6.60 4.39
N LYS A 49 11.08 -7.27 5.08
CA LYS A 49 10.59 -6.89 6.42
C LYS A 49 11.67 -6.80 7.51
N ARG A 50 12.89 -7.30 7.25
CA ARG A 50 14.03 -7.20 8.18
C ARG A 50 14.72 -5.83 8.11
N VAL A 51 14.46 -5.05 7.06
CA VAL A 51 15.06 -3.72 6.91
C VAL A 51 14.47 -2.75 7.94
N THR A 52 15.35 -2.07 8.66
CA THR A 52 15.02 -1.13 9.73
C THR A 52 15.62 0.26 9.46
N PRO A 53 15.21 1.30 10.19
CA PRO A 53 15.88 2.60 10.14
C PRO A 53 17.40 2.55 10.38
N GLU A 54 17.87 1.60 11.18
CA GLU A 54 19.31 1.40 11.37
C GLU A 54 19.99 0.96 10.06
N THR A 55 19.41 -0.02 9.36
CA THR A 55 19.94 -0.52 8.09
C THR A 55 20.06 0.58 7.05
N THR A 56 18.99 1.37 6.88
CA THR A 56 18.94 2.42 5.87
C THR A 56 19.78 3.65 6.24
N CYS A 57 19.91 3.98 7.52
CA CYS A 57 20.84 5.01 7.99
C CYS A 57 22.30 4.60 7.77
N ALA A 58 22.68 3.38 8.08
CA ALA A 58 24.03 2.85 7.84
C ALA A 58 24.37 2.89 6.35
N TRP A 59 23.46 2.44 5.50
CA TRP A 59 23.60 2.53 4.04
C TRP A 59 23.77 3.99 3.56
N SER A 60 22.96 4.90 4.07
CA SER A 60 23.02 6.34 3.74
C SER A 60 24.38 6.95 4.04
N VAL A 61 24.97 6.63 5.21
CA VAL A 61 26.30 7.09 5.59
C VAL A 61 27.36 6.47 4.69
N ALA A 62 27.31 5.17 4.47
CA ALA A 62 28.32 4.44 3.67
C ALA A 62 28.38 4.93 2.21
N HIS A 63 27.25 5.46 1.68
CA HIS A 63 27.16 5.95 0.31
C HIS A 63 27.20 7.49 0.20
N GLY A 64 27.55 8.20 1.28
CA GLY A 64 27.75 9.65 1.26
C GLY A 64 26.45 10.47 1.22
N TYR A 65 25.32 9.91 1.59
CA TYR A 65 24.03 10.64 1.58
C TYR A 65 23.68 11.32 2.91
N LYS A 66 24.47 11.18 3.95
CA LYS A 66 24.32 11.95 5.19
C LYS A 66 24.99 13.30 5.06
N ALA A 67 24.21 14.38 5.20
CA ALA A 67 24.72 15.75 5.12
C ALA A 67 25.25 16.22 6.50
N LEU A 68 26.43 16.85 6.51
CA LEU A 68 27.07 17.35 7.73
C LEU A 68 26.13 18.34 8.47
N LYS A 69 25.91 18.10 9.77
CA LYS A 69 25.04 18.90 10.66
C LYS A 69 23.60 19.09 10.14
N GLN A 70 23.16 18.21 9.25
CA GLN A 70 21.81 18.22 8.67
C GLN A 70 21.25 16.79 8.63
N GLY A 71 20.17 16.56 7.91
CA GLY A 71 19.60 15.24 7.68
C GLY A 71 20.26 14.52 6.50
N THR A 72 19.44 14.10 5.57
CA THR A 72 19.81 13.29 4.41
C THR A 72 19.76 14.15 3.14
N TYR A 73 20.70 14.01 2.22
CA TYR A 73 20.66 14.66 0.92
C TYR A 73 19.42 14.24 0.12
N TYR A 74 18.87 15.15 -0.67
CA TYR A 74 17.66 14.89 -1.48
C TYR A 74 17.87 13.82 -2.56
N SER A 75 19.12 13.64 -3.02
CA SER A 75 19.51 12.60 -3.98
C SER A 75 19.48 11.18 -3.41
N TYR A 76 19.28 10.99 -2.11
CA TYR A 76 19.32 9.70 -1.41
C TYR A 76 18.24 8.70 -1.86
N PHE A 77 16.99 9.14 -2.02
CA PHE A 77 15.86 8.20 -2.14
C PHE A 77 15.97 7.29 -3.36
N ARG A 78 16.31 7.86 -4.52
CA ARG A 78 16.40 7.07 -5.75
C ARG A 78 17.42 5.92 -5.66
N PRO A 79 18.70 6.13 -5.31
CA PRO A 79 19.66 5.04 -5.24
C PRO A 79 19.39 4.06 -4.08
N GLN A 80 18.86 4.53 -2.93
CA GLN A 80 18.48 3.62 -1.84
C GLN A 80 17.33 2.68 -2.25
N MET A 81 16.31 3.20 -2.92
CA MET A 81 15.20 2.40 -3.42
C MET A 81 15.65 1.43 -4.52
N ALA A 82 16.50 1.91 -5.44
CA ALA A 82 17.04 1.09 -6.53
C ALA A 82 17.87 -0.10 -6.01
N ALA A 83 18.57 0.05 -4.88
CA ALA A 83 19.31 -1.05 -4.25
C ALA A 83 18.42 -2.22 -3.81
N TYR A 84 17.10 -2.01 -3.73
CA TYR A 84 16.10 -3.03 -3.44
C TYR A 84 15.14 -3.29 -4.62
N GLY A 85 15.46 -2.81 -5.83
CA GLY A 85 14.63 -2.99 -7.01
C GLY A 85 13.29 -2.25 -6.94
N ILE A 86 13.22 -1.14 -6.19
CA ILE A 86 12.04 -0.29 -6.08
C ILE A 86 12.24 0.93 -6.97
N GLU A 87 11.30 1.18 -7.88
CA GLU A 87 11.32 2.39 -8.70
C GLU A 87 11.00 3.61 -7.82
N CYS A 88 11.87 4.62 -7.89
CA CYS A 88 11.69 5.88 -7.19
C CYS A 88 12.21 7.05 -8.03
N ARG A 89 11.42 8.12 -8.12
CA ARG A 89 11.83 9.35 -8.83
C ARG A 89 11.36 10.60 -8.12
N GLN A 90 12.14 11.66 -8.20
CA GLN A 90 11.72 12.98 -7.74
C GLN A 90 10.73 13.57 -8.74
N LEU A 91 9.58 14.11 -8.27
CA LEU A 91 8.52 14.66 -9.12
C LEU A 91 8.77 16.11 -9.39
N LEU A 92 9.55 16.86 -9.01
CA LEU A 92 9.92 18.23 -9.38
C LEU A 92 11.32 18.56 -8.87
N GLY A 93 12.13 19.15 -9.71
CA GLY A 93 13.44 19.64 -9.34
C GLY A 93 13.41 20.95 -8.53
N SER A 94 12.26 21.64 -8.45
CA SER A 94 12.11 22.93 -7.78
C SER A 94 11.26 22.81 -6.51
N ARG A 95 11.55 23.68 -5.55
CA ARG A 95 10.79 23.79 -4.29
C ARG A 95 9.44 24.43 -4.54
N ILE A 96 8.40 23.84 -3.96
CA ILE A 96 6.99 24.28 -4.08
C ILE A 96 6.42 24.81 -2.75
N ILE A 97 7.26 25.09 -1.77
CA ILE A 97 6.81 25.63 -0.49
C ILE A 97 6.02 26.93 -0.68
N ASN A 98 4.93 27.09 0.06
CA ASN A 98 3.99 28.21 -0.05
C ASN A 98 3.32 28.34 -1.43
N GLN A 99 3.22 27.24 -2.18
CA GLN A 99 2.50 27.19 -3.45
C GLN A 99 1.32 26.18 -3.38
N PRO A 100 0.28 26.44 -2.56
CA PRO A 100 -0.80 25.46 -2.30
C PRO A 100 -1.65 25.13 -3.53
N SER A 101 -1.64 26.00 -4.55
CA SER A 101 -2.36 25.80 -5.81
C SER A 101 -1.50 25.17 -6.91
N HIS A 102 -0.25 24.77 -6.63
CA HIS A 102 0.62 24.19 -7.65
C HIS A 102 0.01 22.87 -8.16
N PRO A 103 -0.08 22.64 -9.49
CA PRO A 103 -0.73 21.45 -10.09
C PRO A 103 -0.17 20.12 -9.61
N ILE A 104 1.08 20.09 -9.16
CA ILE A 104 1.73 18.89 -8.65
C ILE A 104 0.96 18.23 -7.51
N HIS A 105 0.21 18.98 -6.70
CA HIS A 105 -0.53 18.42 -5.58
C HIS A 105 -1.68 17.52 -6.08
N GLU A 106 -2.37 17.89 -7.15
CA GLU A 106 -3.38 17.03 -7.77
C GLU A 106 -2.74 15.83 -8.48
N GLN A 107 -1.60 16.04 -9.13
CA GLN A 107 -0.85 14.95 -9.73
C GLN A 107 -0.40 13.92 -8.67
N VAL A 108 0.06 14.36 -7.51
CA VAL A 108 0.40 13.49 -6.37
C VAL A 108 -0.82 12.72 -5.87
N ARG A 109 -1.98 13.36 -5.74
CA ARG A 109 -3.22 12.67 -5.36
C ARG A 109 -3.60 11.59 -6.38
N GLU A 110 -3.43 11.88 -7.66
CA GLU A 110 -3.73 10.92 -8.72
C GLU A 110 -2.76 9.72 -8.68
N TYR A 111 -1.46 9.95 -8.46
CA TYR A 111 -0.51 8.85 -8.26
C TYR A 111 -0.86 7.98 -7.04
N LEU A 112 -1.27 8.58 -5.94
CA LEU A 112 -1.72 7.83 -4.77
C LEU A 112 -2.94 6.96 -5.09
N ARG A 113 -3.92 7.46 -5.87
CA ARG A 113 -5.07 6.66 -6.33
C ARG A 113 -4.67 5.49 -7.24
N GLN A 114 -3.57 5.64 -7.97
CA GLN A 114 -3.01 4.60 -8.83
C GLN A 114 -2.18 3.55 -8.08
N GLY A 115 -2.05 3.66 -6.75
CA GLY A 115 -1.31 2.71 -5.93
C GLY A 115 0.14 3.08 -5.65
N TYR A 116 0.60 4.26 -6.03
CA TYR A 116 1.93 4.74 -5.62
C TYR A 116 1.91 5.24 -4.17
N TRP A 117 3.10 5.31 -3.57
CA TRP A 117 3.34 6.08 -2.36
C TRP A 117 4.25 7.28 -2.66
N VAL A 118 4.31 8.22 -1.73
CA VAL A 118 5.08 9.45 -1.93
C VAL A 118 5.86 9.80 -0.67
N VAL A 119 7.18 9.95 -0.78
CA VAL A 119 7.96 10.63 0.26
C VAL A 119 7.83 12.13 0.04
N ALA A 120 7.44 12.87 1.07
CA ALA A 120 7.32 14.33 1.04
C ALA A 120 8.36 14.97 1.96
N LEU A 121 9.04 16.01 1.47
CA LEU A 121 9.83 16.91 2.32
C LEU A 121 8.95 18.06 2.78
N MET A 122 8.73 18.13 4.08
CA MET A 122 8.00 19.23 4.71
C MET A 122 8.93 20.38 5.05
N GLY A 123 8.45 21.59 4.88
CA GLY A 123 9.04 22.84 5.40
C GLY A 123 8.45 23.23 6.76
N PRO A 124 8.79 24.44 7.27
CA PRO A 124 8.26 24.94 8.53
C PRO A 124 6.73 24.93 8.58
N GLY A 125 6.17 24.43 9.68
CA GLY A 125 4.74 24.35 9.92
C GLY A 125 4.36 23.20 10.86
N THR A 126 3.34 22.48 10.53
CA THR A 126 2.74 21.41 11.34
C THR A 126 3.72 20.25 11.63
N TRP A 127 4.55 19.89 10.65
CA TRP A 127 5.41 18.70 10.72
C TRP A 127 6.82 18.99 11.21
N THR A 128 7.28 20.24 11.09
CA THR A 128 8.65 20.63 11.48
C THR A 128 8.81 22.13 11.54
N THR A 129 9.83 22.60 12.25
CA THR A 129 10.29 24.00 12.20
C THR A 129 11.37 24.24 11.13
N GLY A 130 11.94 23.18 10.55
CA GLY A 130 13.00 23.24 9.55
C GLY A 130 12.68 22.44 8.28
N GLY A 131 13.25 21.26 8.18
CA GLY A 131 13.01 20.27 7.12
C GLY A 131 12.73 18.90 7.71
N HIS A 132 11.75 18.16 7.16
CA HIS A 132 11.39 16.85 7.68
C HIS A 132 10.78 15.97 6.58
N PHE A 133 11.27 14.75 6.46
CA PHE A 133 10.69 13.77 5.55
C PHE A 133 9.57 12.98 6.22
N VAL A 134 8.47 12.81 5.48
CA VAL A 134 7.34 11.97 5.86
C VAL A 134 6.94 11.06 4.69
N LEU A 135 6.32 9.92 4.98
CA LEU A 135 5.76 9.03 3.96
C LEU A 135 4.26 9.24 3.86
N VAL A 136 3.79 9.69 2.71
CA VAL A 136 2.37 9.79 2.36
C VAL A 136 1.96 8.48 1.67
N TRP A 137 0.98 7.80 2.22
CA TRP A 137 0.53 6.51 1.71
C TRP A 137 -0.88 6.57 1.12
N ASP A 138 -1.68 7.61 1.46
CA ASP A 138 -2.98 7.85 0.86
C ASP A 138 -3.40 9.33 1.00
N TRP A 139 -4.36 9.77 0.20
CA TRP A 139 -4.87 11.14 0.24
C TRP A 139 -6.32 11.17 -0.25
N ASP A 140 -7.24 11.08 0.69
CA ASP A 140 -8.69 11.28 0.47
C ASP A 140 -9.13 12.71 0.87
N ASN A 141 -9.93 12.83 1.93
CA ASN A 141 -10.27 14.10 2.60
C ASN A 141 -9.21 14.51 3.66
N LYS A 142 -8.26 13.65 3.95
CA LYS A 142 -7.07 13.88 4.78
C LYS A 142 -5.85 13.34 4.07
N VAL A 143 -4.68 13.91 4.35
CA VAL A 143 -3.42 13.36 3.89
C VAL A 143 -2.97 12.28 4.89
N ARG A 144 -2.96 11.02 4.46
CA ARG A 144 -2.58 9.88 5.29
C ARG A 144 -1.06 9.74 5.31
N ILE A 145 -0.48 9.94 6.47
CA ILE A 145 0.96 10.11 6.66
C ILE A 145 1.50 9.10 7.67
N LEU A 146 2.67 8.55 7.38
CA LEU A 146 3.55 7.96 8.38
C LEU A 146 4.66 8.96 8.68
N ASP A 147 4.67 9.48 9.90
CA ASP A 147 5.64 10.45 10.35
C ASP A 147 6.72 9.78 11.21
N PRO A 148 7.99 9.78 10.78
CA PRO A 148 9.08 9.20 11.55
C PRO A 148 9.27 9.79 12.95
N ALA A 149 8.91 11.05 13.14
CA ALA A 149 9.19 11.77 14.38
C ALA A 149 7.98 11.88 15.34
N SER A 150 6.76 11.55 14.88
CA SER A 150 5.56 11.80 15.69
C SER A 150 4.46 10.76 15.49
N SER A 151 3.70 10.54 16.57
CA SER A 151 2.46 9.76 16.55
C SER A 151 1.22 10.64 16.75
N ALA A 152 1.38 11.98 16.74
CA ALA A 152 0.27 12.89 16.93
C ALA A 152 -0.72 12.82 15.75
N GLU A 153 -2.00 12.67 16.05
CA GLU A 153 -3.08 12.46 15.09
C GLU A 153 -3.09 13.51 13.97
N LYS A 154 -2.94 14.79 14.32
CA LYS A 154 -2.88 15.91 13.36
C LYS A 154 -1.74 15.83 12.35
N ARG A 155 -0.67 15.07 12.67
CA ARG A 155 0.47 14.85 11.78
C ARG A 155 0.32 13.58 10.95
N LEU A 156 -0.46 12.60 11.43
CA LEU A 156 -0.72 11.34 10.74
C LEU A 156 -1.91 11.44 9.78
N ASN A 157 -2.90 12.29 10.11
CA ASN A 157 -4.07 12.61 9.30
C ASN A 157 -4.09 14.11 9.01
N GLY A 158 -3.14 14.54 8.16
CA GLY A 158 -2.87 15.93 7.88
C GLY A 158 -4.01 16.67 7.21
N ASP A 159 -4.20 17.93 7.57
CA ASP A 159 -5.07 18.84 6.83
C ASP A 159 -4.48 19.09 5.43
N PRO A 160 -5.25 18.89 4.34
CA PRO A 160 -4.75 19.07 2.98
C PRO A 160 -4.26 20.47 2.67
N ALA A 161 -4.88 21.51 3.22
CA ALA A 161 -4.48 22.89 2.95
C ALA A 161 -3.16 23.24 3.64
N ALA A 162 -2.99 22.79 4.89
CA ALA A 162 -1.71 22.94 5.61
C ALA A 162 -0.59 22.14 4.89
N PHE A 163 -0.87 20.90 4.48
CA PHE A 163 0.09 20.07 3.79
C PHE A 163 0.58 20.71 2.48
N ARG A 164 -0.33 21.22 1.65
CA ARG A 164 0.01 21.90 0.39
C ARG A 164 0.86 23.17 0.60
N ARG A 165 0.63 23.91 1.68
CA ARG A 165 1.45 25.09 2.01
C ARG A 165 2.86 24.73 2.48
N GLU A 166 2.98 23.65 3.23
CA GLU A 166 4.19 23.32 3.96
C GLU A 166 5.13 22.37 3.22
N VAL A 167 4.66 21.64 2.21
CA VAL A 167 5.50 20.73 1.45
C VAL A 167 6.45 21.47 0.51
N ARG A 168 7.68 20.95 0.37
CA ARG A 168 8.75 21.52 -0.49
C ARG A 168 8.96 20.75 -1.78
N CYS A 169 8.92 19.42 -1.72
CA CYS A 169 9.08 18.54 -2.89
C CYS A 169 8.62 17.12 -2.56
N TYR A 170 8.51 16.30 -3.60
CA TYR A 170 8.00 14.94 -3.55
C TYR A 170 8.93 13.94 -4.25
N TRP A 171 8.98 12.72 -3.74
CA TRP A 171 9.53 11.53 -4.42
C TRP A 171 8.42 10.50 -4.57
N LEU A 172 8.13 10.12 -5.79
CA LEU A 172 7.21 9.06 -6.13
C LEU A 172 7.90 7.72 -5.93
N VAL A 173 7.20 6.79 -5.32
CA VAL A 173 7.66 5.42 -5.05
C VAL A 173 6.64 4.45 -5.63
N ASP A 174 7.09 3.52 -6.47
CA ASP A 174 6.19 2.50 -7.02
C ASP A 174 5.85 1.45 -5.96
N ALA A 175 4.58 1.45 -5.57
CA ALA A 175 3.99 0.51 -4.63
C ALA A 175 2.73 -0.16 -5.21
N ARG A 176 2.55 -0.06 -6.55
CA ARG A 176 1.33 -0.51 -7.22
C ARG A 176 1.07 -1.99 -7.05
N ASP A 177 2.09 -2.81 -7.19
CA ASP A 177 1.94 -4.26 -7.01
C ASP A 177 1.40 -4.57 -5.62
N TYR A 178 1.97 -3.96 -4.57
CA TYR A 178 1.52 -4.14 -3.19
C TYR A 178 0.10 -3.60 -2.94
N ASN A 179 -0.23 -2.44 -3.50
CA ASN A 179 -1.53 -1.81 -3.29
C ASN A 179 -2.64 -2.43 -4.14
N ASN A 180 -2.29 -2.95 -5.34
CA ASN A 180 -3.21 -3.57 -6.27
C ASN A 180 -3.26 -5.09 -6.14
N GLU A 181 -2.36 -5.71 -5.39
CA GLU A 181 -2.59 -7.07 -4.93
C GLU A 181 -3.96 -7.06 -4.23
N GLU A 182 -4.96 -7.66 -4.87
CA GLU A 182 -6.17 -8.04 -4.16
C GLU A 182 -5.70 -8.78 -2.91
N ASP A 183 -6.24 -8.41 -1.75
CA ASP A 183 -5.93 -9.18 -0.54
C ASP A 183 -6.12 -10.65 -0.94
N ASP A 184 -5.01 -11.36 -1.16
CA ASP A 184 -5.04 -12.79 -1.43
C ASP A 184 -5.85 -13.35 -0.28
N MET A 185 -7.12 -13.68 -0.60
CA MET A 185 -8.03 -14.25 0.39
C MET A 185 -7.34 -15.51 0.85
N ASN A 186 -6.60 -15.40 1.96
CA ASN A 186 -5.89 -16.53 2.51
C ASN A 186 -6.94 -17.49 3.06
N ILE A 187 -7.44 -18.35 2.18
CA ILE A 187 -8.49 -19.34 2.46
C ILE A 187 -8.14 -20.15 3.71
N ASP A 188 -6.85 -20.41 3.93
CA ASP A 188 -6.36 -21.15 5.11
C ASP A 188 -6.53 -20.38 6.45
N LYS A 189 -6.77 -19.08 6.40
CA LYS A 189 -7.02 -18.23 7.58
C LYS A 189 -8.48 -17.85 7.77
N MET A 190 -9.34 -18.22 6.84
CA MET A 190 -10.77 -17.93 6.94
C MET A 190 -11.44 -18.88 7.94
N THR A 191 -12.36 -18.34 8.72
CA THR A 191 -13.26 -19.15 9.55
C THR A 191 -14.25 -19.91 8.64
N ASP A 192 -14.82 -21.00 9.13
CA ASP A 192 -15.85 -21.77 8.42
C ASP A 192 -17.03 -20.90 7.96
N ALA A 193 -17.43 -19.92 8.78
CA ALA A 193 -18.51 -18.98 8.44
C ALA A 193 -18.14 -18.06 7.27
N GLU A 194 -16.90 -17.61 7.19
CA GLU A 194 -16.40 -16.79 6.06
C GLU A 194 -16.26 -17.62 4.79
N LEU A 195 -15.81 -18.89 4.89
CA LEU A 195 -15.75 -19.82 3.77
C LEU A 195 -17.14 -20.14 3.20
N VAL A 196 -18.14 -20.35 4.05
CA VAL A 196 -19.53 -20.56 3.63
C VAL A 196 -20.05 -19.34 2.88
N LYS A 197 -19.85 -18.12 3.44
CA LYS A 197 -20.26 -16.86 2.80
C LYS A 197 -19.57 -16.64 1.45
N LEU A 198 -18.30 -17.01 1.34
CA LEU A 198 -17.57 -16.94 0.07
C LEU A 198 -18.16 -17.90 -0.95
N ALA A 199 -18.42 -19.16 -0.56
CA ALA A 199 -19.03 -20.18 -1.42
C ALA A 199 -20.43 -19.75 -1.90
N GLU A 200 -21.25 -19.14 -1.05
CA GLU A 200 -22.55 -18.57 -1.42
C GLU A 200 -22.42 -17.45 -2.47
N ARG A 201 -21.45 -16.55 -2.31
CA ARG A 201 -21.18 -15.48 -3.30
C ARG A 201 -20.70 -16.04 -4.63
N MET A 202 -19.80 -17.03 -4.62
CA MET A 202 -19.33 -17.72 -5.82
C MET A 202 -20.50 -18.42 -6.53
N GLN A 203 -21.34 -19.12 -5.79
CA GLN A 203 -22.52 -19.78 -6.31
C GLN A 203 -23.51 -18.80 -6.95
N ALA A 204 -23.75 -17.65 -6.31
CA ALA A 204 -24.60 -16.60 -6.84
C ALA A 204 -24.01 -15.95 -8.12
N ALA A 205 -22.70 -15.83 -8.22
CA ALA A 205 -22.02 -15.32 -9.42
C ALA A 205 -22.10 -16.33 -10.57
N LEU A 206 -21.83 -17.60 -10.32
CA LEU A 206 -21.93 -18.69 -11.30
C LEU A 206 -23.37 -18.87 -11.83
N ALA A 207 -24.36 -18.71 -10.96
CA ALA A 207 -25.78 -18.80 -11.33
C ALA A 207 -26.22 -17.76 -12.37
N LYS A 208 -25.51 -16.64 -12.48
CA LYS A 208 -25.77 -15.57 -13.46
C LYS A 208 -25.09 -15.79 -14.81
N GLN A 209 -24.19 -16.75 -14.91
CA GLN A 209 -23.47 -17.01 -16.16
C GLN A 209 -24.34 -17.82 -17.11
N PRO A 210 -24.30 -17.54 -18.42
CA PRO A 210 -25.00 -18.34 -19.42
C PRO A 210 -24.41 -19.75 -19.47
N VAL A 211 -25.25 -20.70 -19.78
CA VAL A 211 -24.83 -22.08 -20.07
C VAL A 211 -23.90 -22.09 -21.28
N SER A 212 -22.87 -22.92 -21.24
CA SER A 212 -22.01 -23.12 -22.41
C SER A 212 -22.79 -23.69 -23.56
N ALA A 213 -22.51 -23.24 -24.79
CA ALA A 213 -23.21 -23.73 -25.99
C ALA A 213 -23.15 -25.29 -26.14
N ARG A 214 -22.11 -25.91 -25.60
CA ARG A 214 -21.92 -27.35 -25.60
C ARG A 214 -22.96 -28.13 -24.74
N LEU A 215 -23.35 -27.52 -23.59
CA LEU A 215 -24.24 -28.16 -22.60
C LEU A 215 -25.70 -27.73 -22.76
N SER A 216 -25.99 -26.73 -23.61
CA SER A 216 -27.33 -26.21 -23.81
C SER A 216 -28.34 -27.29 -24.32
N PRO A 217 -28.00 -28.14 -25.30
CA PRO A 217 -28.95 -29.14 -25.76
C PRO A 217 -29.32 -30.16 -24.69
N GLU A 218 -28.33 -30.68 -23.95
CA GLU A 218 -28.54 -31.66 -22.88
C GLU A 218 -29.30 -31.03 -21.70
N LEU A 219 -29.12 -29.75 -21.42
CA LEU A 219 -29.90 -29.06 -20.41
C LEU A 219 -31.37 -28.92 -20.80
N GLU A 220 -31.66 -28.59 -22.04
CA GLU A 220 -33.05 -28.50 -22.53
C GLU A 220 -33.73 -29.87 -22.52
N GLU A 221 -33.04 -30.93 -22.90
CA GLU A 221 -33.56 -32.31 -22.77
C GLU A 221 -33.82 -32.67 -21.30
N ALA A 222 -32.89 -32.36 -20.38
CA ALA A 222 -33.08 -32.63 -18.95
C ALA A 222 -34.26 -31.86 -18.36
N LYS A 223 -34.50 -30.64 -18.82
CA LYS A 223 -35.70 -29.86 -18.46
C LYS A 223 -36.99 -30.52 -18.97
N ALA A 224 -37.01 -30.92 -20.24
CA ALA A 224 -38.17 -31.55 -20.84
C ALA A 224 -38.54 -32.87 -20.13
N ARG A 225 -37.52 -33.59 -19.63
CA ARG A 225 -37.71 -34.84 -18.84
C ARG A 225 -37.96 -34.58 -17.35
N GLY A 226 -38.08 -33.34 -16.89
CA GLY A 226 -38.34 -32.99 -15.49
C GLY A 226 -37.18 -33.34 -14.51
N ILE A 227 -35.99 -33.60 -15.01
CA ILE A 227 -34.79 -33.91 -14.21
C ILE A 227 -34.32 -32.65 -13.46
N THR A 228 -34.40 -31.50 -14.12
CA THR A 228 -34.04 -30.17 -13.56
C THR A 228 -35.05 -29.11 -14.02
N ASP A 229 -35.14 -28.02 -13.27
CA ASP A 229 -35.90 -26.83 -13.67
C ASP A 229 -35.09 -25.91 -14.61
N GLY A 230 -33.80 -26.21 -14.82
CA GLY A 230 -32.88 -25.43 -15.66
C GLY A 230 -32.46 -24.10 -15.02
N THR A 231 -32.87 -23.80 -13.79
CA THR A 231 -32.42 -22.58 -13.09
C THR A 231 -31.00 -22.73 -12.55
N ARG A 232 -30.23 -21.66 -12.60
CA ARG A 232 -28.84 -21.62 -12.07
C ARG A 232 -27.94 -22.78 -12.59
N PRO A 233 -27.82 -23.00 -13.90
CA PRO A 233 -27.21 -24.20 -14.48
C PRO A 233 -25.73 -24.36 -14.16
N ASN A 234 -25.02 -23.25 -13.84
CA ASN A 234 -23.60 -23.24 -13.47
C ASN A 234 -23.36 -23.17 -11.96
N ALA A 235 -24.42 -23.25 -11.13
CA ALA A 235 -24.26 -23.26 -9.68
C ALA A 235 -23.74 -24.63 -9.19
N PHE A 236 -23.09 -24.62 -8.03
CA PHE A 236 -22.64 -25.84 -7.39
C PHE A 236 -23.84 -26.73 -7.04
N CYS A 237 -23.72 -28.00 -7.31
CA CYS A 237 -24.70 -29.00 -6.94
C CYS A 237 -24.26 -29.75 -5.67
N THR A 238 -25.09 -29.76 -4.64
CA THR A 238 -24.83 -30.56 -3.44
C THR A 238 -25.01 -32.04 -3.74
N ARG A 239 -24.37 -32.90 -2.93
CA ARG A 239 -24.56 -34.37 -3.06
C ARG A 239 -26.04 -34.78 -2.93
N ALA A 240 -26.80 -34.10 -2.08
CA ALA A 240 -28.23 -34.33 -1.91
C ALA A 240 -29.01 -33.95 -3.20
N GLN A 241 -28.72 -32.79 -3.79
CA GLN A 241 -29.34 -32.39 -5.06
C GLN A 241 -29.00 -33.34 -6.20
N ALA A 242 -27.72 -33.75 -6.31
CA ALA A 242 -27.28 -34.71 -7.31
C ALA A 242 -28.03 -36.06 -7.13
N ALA A 243 -28.15 -36.58 -5.91
CA ALA A 243 -28.86 -37.80 -5.63
C ALA A 243 -30.35 -37.72 -6.01
N VAL A 244 -31.04 -36.61 -5.72
CA VAL A 244 -32.43 -36.37 -6.13
C VAL A 244 -32.56 -36.30 -7.66
N MET A 245 -31.63 -35.61 -8.32
CA MET A 245 -31.64 -35.54 -9.80
C MET A 245 -31.44 -36.91 -10.45
N THR A 246 -30.51 -37.73 -9.91
CA THR A 246 -30.28 -39.08 -10.37
C THR A 246 -31.52 -39.97 -10.16
N LEU A 247 -32.18 -39.83 -8.98
CA LEU A 247 -33.41 -40.61 -8.71
C LEU A 247 -34.56 -40.21 -9.65
N ARG A 248 -34.68 -38.94 -10.00
CA ARG A 248 -35.66 -38.48 -10.99
C ARG A 248 -35.37 -39.03 -12.38
N ALA A 249 -34.11 -38.97 -12.81
CA ALA A 249 -33.68 -39.52 -14.10
C ALA A 249 -33.94 -41.01 -14.26
N ALA A 250 -33.87 -41.77 -13.15
CA ALA A 250 -34.15 -43.21 -13.17
C ALA A 250 -35.65 -43.56 -13.23
N LYS A 251 -36.57 -42.61 -13.02
CA LYS A 251 -38.02 -42.79 -13.07
C LYS A 251 -38.65 -42.32 -14.38
N THR A 252 -37.86 -41.66 -15.24
CA THR A 252 -38.24 -41.19 -16.58
C THR A 252 -37.66 -42.10 -17.66
#